data_031a64e8cea5f314a698532e507f5318
#
_entry.id   031a64e8cea5f314a698532e507f5318
#
_cell.length_a   1.000
_cell.length_b   1.000
_cell.length_c   1.000
_cell.angle_alpha   90.00
_cell.angle_beta   90.00
_cell.angle_gamma   90.00
#
_symmetry.space_group_name_H-M   'P 1'
#
loop_
_entity.id
_entity.type
_entity.pdbx_description
1 polymer ?
#
loop_
_entity_poly.entity_id
_entity_poly.type
_entity_poly.pdbx_seq_one_letter_code
_entity_poly.pdbx_strand_id
1 'polypeptide(L)'
;MFVLFLLFLFVGASPVSAELTADQIAILANRNNPESLAVAKHYASIRDVPSAHIIQLDLPAQETISREEYETVLVQPTRRALEERRLAGKIRVLVTTYGIPLRVAAPLPSSHYNLWRKDALDRQQHARRRLDEIEEWLKRVAPPDGAVATPPDNAVADGNTPEPSASAPDPAVQRVTSATREATARLALVQDRQKAEEWTKDLTRITLLVGGTAAIVQGLRPLPTTDPQRAREEKEKLQQQVASAQVMIRLLNEAPSEINRQRAYLLTERVFGLQGVLVLANGELDTFAYKNGDASLDSELSLLWWNPDFYRIAGRLPNPLHYEAQAAADPQAPPPPAPPVLMVSRLDAPTPQLARQLVEQAVKAEQAGLAGKAYVDARGLQPGPPFSYGFYDQSLRDLAEMLRRLTPYEVVLEDTERRFSRPGQAPGVAVYVGWYRLRSYEDAFTFNPGAIGYHIASAEAVSIHDPDEPGWCKNALEHGITATLGSTGEPLLDAFPLPGEFLGLLLTGRYPLVEAYYLTTRYLSWRMVLFGDPLYNPWRGKGVAGGQAWKGGASALPTAPSDRTFTDPIQTMREVKQQRDARMAQLDRLMEQLDQRSREPRR
;
A
#
# COMPACT_ATOMS: atom_id res chain seq x y z
N MET A 1 -24.79 -60.15 -16.58
CA MET A 1 -24.75 -58.77 -17.09
C MET A 1 -24.14 -57.91 -16.00
N PHE A 2 -22.79 -57.82 -16.01
CA PHE A 2 -22.00 -57.06 -15.02
C PHE A 2 -21.81 -55.64 -15.54
N VAL A 3 -22.30 -54.67 -14.81
CA VAL A 3 -22.06 -53.25 -15.09
C VAL A 3 -20.82 -52.83 -14.29
N LEU A 4 -19.73 -52.53 -14.99
CA LEU A 4 -18.48 -52.01 -14.45
C LEU A 4 -18.65 -50.49 -14.21
N PHE A 5 -18.67 -50.04 -12.94
CA PHE A 5 -18.60 -48.62 -12.56
C PHE A 5 -17.13 -48.20 -12.58
N LEU A 6 -16.73 -47.42 -13.57
CA LEU A 6 -15.44 -46.72 -13.60
C LEU A 6 -15.54 -45.49 -12.75
N LEU A 7 -14.94 -45.51 -11.54
CA LEU A 7 -14.71 -44.35 -10.69
C LEU A 7 -13.58 -43.53 -11.31
N PHE A 8 -13.90 -42.41 -11.96
CA PHE A 8 -12.92 -41.37 -12.28
C PHE A 8 -12.59 -40.60 -11.01
N LEU A 9 -11.43 -40.89 -10.42
CA LEU A 9 -10.79 -40.06 -9.44
C LEU A 9 -10.31 -38.76 -10.14
N PHE A 10 -11.11 -37.69 -10.05
CA PHE A 10 -10.63 -36.36 -10.32
C PHE A 10 -9.69 -35.98 -9.18
N VAL A 11 -8.39 -36.20 -9.34
CA VAL A 11 -7.36 -35.52 -8.58
C VAL A 11 -7.39 -34.07 -9.05
N GLY A 12 -8.02 -33.24 -8.28
CA GLY A 12 -7.96 -31.78 -8.46
C GLY A 12 -6.50 -31.35 -8.34
N ALA A 13 -5.83 -31.22 -9.47
CA ALA A 13 -4.55 -30.53 -9.53
C ALA A 13 -4.83 -29.06 -9.20
N SER A 14 -4.46 -28.64 -7.98
CA SER A 14 -4.28 -27.23 -7.69
C SER A 14 -3.40 -26.66 -8.81
N PRO A 15 -3.72 -25.48 -9.38
CA PRO A 15 -2.86 -24.88 -10.38
C PRO A 15 -1.51 -24.60 -9.71
N VAL A 16 -0.55 -25.48 -9.95
CA VAL A 16 0.86 -25.19 -9.68
C VAL A 16 1.16 -23.98 -10.54
N SER A 17 1.39 -22.84 -9.93
CA SER A 17 1.91 -21.65 -10.64
C SER A 17 3.15 -22.13 -11.38
N ALA A 18 3.07 -22.15 -12.71
CA ALA A 18 4.21 -22.57 -13.52
C ALA A 18 5.37 -21.60 -13.21
N GLU A 19 6.53 -22.17 -12.89
CA GLU A 19 7.75 -21.39 -12.59
C GLU A 19 8.02 -20.41 -13.74
N LEU A 20 8.37 -19.17 -13.40
CA LEU A 20 8.72 -18.13 -14.37
C LEU A 20 9.98 -18.54 -15.15
N THR A 21 9.89 -18.55 -16.48
CA THR A 21 10.96 -19.00 -17.38
C THR A 21 11.49 -17.87 -18.25
N ALA A 22 12.72 -18.00 -18.76
CA ALA A 22 13.40 -17.00 -19.58
C ALA A 22 12.62 -16.64 -20.86
N ASP A 23 11.86 -17.58 -21.43
CA ASP A 23 11.05 -17.37 -22.61
C ASP A 23 9.76 -16.57 -22.38
N GLN A 24 9.45 -16.26 -21.12
CA GLN A 24 8.36 -15.36 -20.70
C GLN A 24 8.83 -13.92 -20.43
N ILE A 25 10.10 -13.62 -20.70
CA ILE A 25 10.72 -12.32 -20.49
C ILE A 25 10.92 -11.59 -21.83
N ALA A 26 10.55 -10.31 -21.88
CA ALA A 26 10.99 -9.39 -22.92
C ALA A 26 11.85 -8.27 -22.31
N ILE A 27 12.89 -7.89 -23.03
CA ILE A 27 13.89 -6.91 -22.58
C ILE A 27 13.72 -5.64 -23.41
N LEU A 28 13.51 -4.52 -22.76
CA LEU A 28 13.44 -3.21 -23.38
C LEU A 28 14.81 -2.55 -23.31
N ALA A 29 15.29 -2.06 -24.44
CA ALA A 29 16.57 -1.36 -24.54
C ALA A 29 16.42 -0.04 -25.30
N ASN A 30 17.09 1.00 -24.84
CA ASN A 30 17.12 2.30 -25.53
C ASN A 30 18.15 2.26 -26.67
N ARG A 31 17.69 2.33 -27.93
CA ARG A 31 18.56 2.33 -29.11
C ARG A 31 19.50 3.53 -29.12
N ASN A 32 19.07 4.64 -28.54
CA ASN A 32 19.87 5.87 -28.48
C ASN A 32 20.96 5.83 -27.41
N ASN A 33 21.01 4.76 -26.59
CA ASN A 33 22.03 4.52 -25.59
C ASN A 33 22.70 3.15 -25.83
N PRO A 34 23.91 3.08 -26.38
CA PRO A 34 24.60 1.82 -26.64
C PRO A 34 24.79 0.93 -25.43
N GLU A 35 24.97 1.51 -24.24
CA GLU A 35 25.12 0.77 -22.98
C GLU A 35 23.82 0.09 -22.56
N SER A 36 22.66 0.69 -22.87
CA SER A 36 21.36 0.06 -22.67
C SER A 36 21.27 -1.28 -23.41
N LEU A 37 21.65 -1.28 -24.69
CA LEU A 37 21.67 -2.49 -25.49
C LEU A 37 22.74 -3.49 -25.02
N ALA A 38 23.88 -3.01 -24.52
CA ALA A 38 24.93 -3.87 -23.97
C ALA A 38 24.43 -4.60 -22.70
N VAL A 39 23.75 -3.90 -21.79
CA VAL A 39 23.12 -4.50 -20.60
C VAL A 39 22.04 -5.50 -21.01
N ALA A 40 21.20 -5.17 -22.01
CA ALA A 40 20.14 -6.06 -22.51
C ALA A 40 20.72 -7.38 -23.07
N LYS A 41 21.76 -7.30 -23.89
CA LYS A 41 22.44 -8.47 -24.45
C LYS A 41 23.15 -9.31 -23.39
N HIS A 42 23.79 -8.65 -22.42
CA HIS A 42 24.45 -9.31 -21.30
C HIS A 42 23.45 -10.11 -20.47
N TYR A 43 22.32 -9.49 -20.10
CA TYR A 43 21.23 -10.17 -19.38
C TYR A 43 20.70 -11.37 -20.18
N ALA A 44 20.38 -11.15 -21.45
CA ALA A 44 19.86 -12.20 -22.33
C ALA A 44 20.80 -13.41 -22.41
N SER A 45 22.12 -13.15 -22.48
CA SER A 45 23.13 -14.21 -22.53
C SER A 45 23.27 -14.99 -21.21
N ILE A 46 23.19 -14.31 -20.05
CA ILE A 46 23.36 -14.97 -18.76
C ILE A 46 22.11 -15.74 -18.35
N ARG A 47 20.92 -15.24 -18.70
CA ARG A 47 19.64 -15.83 -18.29
C ARG A 47 18.94 -16.64 -19.39
N ASP A 48 19.63 -16.89 -20.51
CA ASP A 48 19.10 -17.64 -21.66
C ASP A 48 17.79 -17.05 -22.22
N VAL A 49 17.62 -15.73 -22.13
CA VAL A 49 16.47 -15.06 -22.75
C VAL A 49 16.70 -14.98 -24.25
N PRO A 50 15.75 -15.43 -25.09
CA PRO A 50 15.93 -15.39 -26.53
C PRO A 50 16.25 -13.98 -27.03
N SER A 51 17.28 -13.83 -27.85
CA SER A 51 17.71 -12.54 -28.39
C SER A 51 16.59 -11.82 -29.17
N ALA A 52 15.66 -12.59 -29.75
CA ALA A 52 14.46 -12.06 -30.40
C ALA A 52 13.49 -11.38 -29.43
N HIS A 53 13.66 -11.55 -28.12
CA HIS A 53 12.85 -10.88 -27.09
C HIS A 53 13.44 -9.51 -26.69
N ILE A 54 14.59 -9.10 -27.24
CA ILE A 54 15.13 -7.75 -27.03
C ILE A 54 14.39 -6.77 -27.95
N ILE A 55 13.65 -5.84 -27.36
CA ILE A 55 12.90 -4.79 -28.05
C ILE A 55 13.70 -3.49 -27.93
N GLN A 56 14.12 -2.96 -29.06
CA GLN A 56 14.87 -1.71 -29.12
C GLN A 56 13.91 -0.55 -29.38
N LEU A 57 13.96 0.47 -28.55
CA LEU A 57 13.10 1.64 -28.57
C LEU A 57 13.93 2.91 -28.74
N ASP A 58 13.38 3.89 -29.42
CA ASP A 58 14.03 5.20 -29.59
C ASP A 58 13.57 6.13 -28.46
N LEU A 59 14.22 6.03 -27.29
CA LEU A 59 13.83 6.77 -26.10
C LEU A 59 14.75 7.98 -25.86
N PRO A 60 14.22 9.06 -25.24
CA PRO A 60 15.03 10.19 -24.81
C PRO A 60 15.98 9.79 -23.67
N ALA A 61 17.02 10.61 -23.46
CA ALA A 61 18.01 10.37 -22.41
C ALA A 61 17.55 10.84 -21.01
N GLN A 62 16.44 11.56 -20.94
CA GLN A 62 15.92 12.12 -19.69
C GLN A 62 15.33 11.01 -18.81
N GLU A 63 15.48 11.12 -17.49
CA GLU A 63 14.86 10.19 -16.53
C GLU A 63 13.34 10.37 -16.43
N THR A 64 12.78 11.50 -16.86
CA THR A 64 11.34 11.76 -16.85
C THR A 64 10.85 12.06 -18.26
N ILE A 65 9.84 11.34 -18.70
CA ILE A 65 9.17 11.58 -19.99
C ILE A 65 7.72 12.01 -19.76
N SER A 66 7.18 12.73 -20.73
CA SER A 66 5.76 13.09 -20.74
C SER A 66 4.85 11.87 -20.96
N ARG A 67 3.57 11.99 -20.65
CA ARG A 67 2.58 10.94 -20.96
C ARG A 67 2.45 10.70 -22.46
N GLU A 68 2.58 11.71 -23.26
CA GLU A 68 2.53 11.59 -24.73
C GLU A 68 3.73 10.82 -25.25
N GLU A 69 4.94 11.15 -24.81
CA GLU A 69 6.14 10.38 -25.16
C GLU A 69 6.03 8.94 -24.66
N TYR A 70 5.60 8.72 -23.43
CA TYR A 70 5.38 7.37 -22.89
C TYR A 70 4.49 6.52 -23.82
N GLU A 71 3.37 7.08 -24.28
CA GLU A 71 2.46 6.36 -25.17
C GLU A 71 3.06 6.15 -26.58
N THR A 72 3.67 7.18 -27.15
CA THR A 72 4.05 7.18 -28.57
C THR A 72 5.39 6.49 -28.83
N VAL A 73 6.40 6.68 -27.94
CA VAL A 73 7.75 6.15 -28.18
C VAL A 73 8.06 4.90 -27.37
N LEU A 74 7.23 4.55 -26.36
CA LEU A 74 7.46 3.36 -25.53
C LEU A 74 6.30 2.35 -25.64
N VAL A 75 5.07 2.72 -25.23
CA VAL A 75 3.95 1.78 -25.16
C VAL A 75 3.57 1.23 -26.52
N GLN A 76 3.26 2.10 -27.48
CA GLN A 76 2.82 1.66 -28.81
C GLN A 76 3.89 0.85 -29.56
N PRO A 77 5.18 1.24 -29.58
CA PRO A 77 6.21 0.43 -30.19
C PRO A 77 6.42 -0.92 -29.47
N THR A 78 6.32 -0.95 -28.13
CA THR A 78 6.45 -2.20 -27.37
C THR A 78 5.29 -3.15 -27.67
N ARG A 79 4.04 -2.67 -27.65
CA ARG A 79 2.85 -3.48 -28.03
C ARG A 79 3.03 -4.06 -29.43
N ARG A 80 3.35 -3.21 -30.41
CA ARG A 80 3.56 -3.62 -31.80
C ARG A 80 4.64 -4.70 -31.92
N ALA A 81 5.79 -4.51 -31.26
CA ALA A 81 6.88 -5.48 -31.30
C ALA A 81 6.48 -6.83 -30.68
N LEU A 82 5.71 -6.82 -29.59
CA LEU A 82 5.21 -8.04 -28.94
C LEU A 82 4.18 -8.78 -29.82
N GLU A 83 3.30 -8.05 -30.49
CA GLU A 83 2.29 -8.60 -31.39
C GLU A 83 2.93 -9.19 -32.66
N GLU A 84 3.79 -8.43 -33.35
CA GLU A 84 4.50 -8.86 -34.57
C GLU A 84 5.35 -10.12 -34.34
N ARG A 85 5.94 -10.24 -33.14
CA ARG A 85 6.75 -11.39 -32.74
C ARG A 85 5.91 -12.53 -32.13
N ARG A 86 4.60 -12.38 -32.03
CA ARG A 86 3.66 -13.33 -31.41
C ARG A 86 3.99 -13.63 -29.94
N LEU A 87 4.41 -12.62 -29.21
CA LEU A 87 4.82 -12.69 -27.81
C LEU A 87 3.78 -12.12 -26.84
N ALA A 88 2.74 -11.41 -27.31
CA ALA A 88 1.75 -10.71 -26.48
C ALA A 88 1.10 -11.56 -25.39
N GLY A 89 0.75 -12.81 -25.69
CA GLY A 89 0.17 -13.75 -24.70
C GLY A 89 1.19 -14.60 -23.95
N LYS A 90 2.48 -14.50 -24.27
CA LYS A 90 3.55 -15.32 -23.71
C LYS A 90 4.36 -14.57 -22.66
N ILE A 91 4.63 -13.30 -22.90
CA ILE A 91 5.45 -12.48 -22.02
C ILE A 91 4.68 -12.16 -20.73
N ARG A 92 5.30 -12.42 -19.61
CA ARG A 92 4.83 -12.10 -18.26
C ARG A 92 5.67 -11.02 -17.58
N VAL A 93 6.92 -10.86 -18.02
CA VAL A 93 7.88 -9.92 -17.44
C VAL A 93 8.49 -9.04 -18.51
N LEU A 94 8.55 -7.75 -18.23
CA LEU A 94 9.34 -6.79 -18.96
C LEU A 94 10.56 -6.39 -18.12
N VAL A 95 11.71 -6.32 -18.76
CA VAL A 95 12.96 -5.85 -18.13
C VAL A 95 13.34 -4.53 -18.77
N THR A 96 13.35 -3.45 -18.01
CA THR A 96 13.89 -2.16 -18.43
C THR A 96 15.38 -2.11 -18.12
N THR A 97 16.20 -1.70 -19.11
CA THR A 97 17.65 -1.68 -18.96
C THR A 97 18.20 -0.28 -18.77
N TYR A 98 19.48 -0.18 -18.44
CA TYR A 98 20.25 1.04 -18.22
C TYR A 98 19.88 2.17 -19.19
N GLY A 99 19.59 3.37 -18.67
CA GLY A 99 19.28 4.54 -19.48
C GLY A 99 17.90 4.53 -20.15
N ILE A 100 16.98 3.67 -19.71
CA ILE A 100 15.55 3.82 -19.96
C ILE A 100 14.98 4.82 -18.94
N PRO A 101 14.12 5.77 -19.35
CA PRO A 101 13.50 6.72 -18.42
C PRO A 101 12.95 6.07 -17.17
N LEU A 102 13.07 6.75 -16.05
CA LEU A 102 12.67 6.23 -14.73
C LEU A 102 11.23 6.58 -14.38
N ARG A 103 10.73 7.70 -14.88
CA ARG A 103 9.43 8.27 -14.53
C ARG A 103 8.60 8.67 -15.73
N VAL A 104 7.31 8.61 -15.57
CA VAL A 104 6.31 9.21 -16.45
C VAL A 104 5.68 10.38 -15.73
N ALA A 105 5.70 11.56 -16.36
CA ALA A 105 5.11 12.76 -15.79
C ALA A 105 3.59 12.62 -15.60
N ALA A 106 3.04 13.41 -14.70
CA ALA A 106 1.60 13.51 -14.52
C ALA A 106 0.89 13.85 -15.84
N PRO A 107 -0.29 13.30 -16.13
CA PRO A 107 -1.06 13.69 -17.30
C PRO A 107 -1.42 15.18 -17.22
N LEU A 108 -1.32 15.86 -18.34
CA LEU A 108 -1.85 17.22 -18.42
C LEU A 108 -3.36 17.19 -18.22
N PRO A 109 -3.93 18.10 -17.41
CA PRO A 109 -5.36 18.16 -17.22
C PRO A 109 -6.10 18.37 -18.55
N SER A 110 -6.91 17.40 -18.94
CA SER A 110 -7.80 17.56 -20.09
C SER A 110 -8.92 18.57 -19.75
N SER A 111 -9.61 19.10 -20.77
CA SER A 111 -10.78 19.94 -20.56
C SER A 111 -11.85 19.22 -19.74
N HIS A 112 -12.07 17.93 -19.96
CA HIS A 112 -12.98 17.09 -19.16
C HIS A 112 -12.55 16.97 -17.71
N TYR A 113 -11.26 16.77 -17.44
CA TYR A 113 -10.71 16.73 -16.10
C TYR A 113 -10.98 18.04 -15.34
N ASN A 114 -10.75 19.18 -15.99
CA ASN A 114 -10.99 20.49 -15.39
C ASN A 114 -12.49 20.74 -15.12
N LEU A 115 -13.38 20.27 -16.00
CA LEU A 115 -14.81 20.34 -15.79
C LEU A 115 -15.28 19.48 -14.61
N TRP A 116 -14.81 18.24 -14.51
CA TRP A 116 -15.16 17.36 -13.39
C TRP A 116 -14.64 17.87 -12.05
N ARG A 117 -13.38 18.34 -12.04
CA ARG A 117 -12.80 18.94 -10.83
C ARG A 117 -13.58 20.18 -10.41
N LYS A 118 -13.97 21.03 -11.34
CA LYS A 118 -14.80 22.21 -11.08
C LYS A 118 -16.16 21.80 -10.52
N ASP A 119 -16.83 20.86 -11.14
CA ASP A 119 -18.13 20.35 -10.68
C ASP A 119 -18.04 19.76 -9.25
N ALA A 120 -17.01 18.97 -8.96
CA ALA A 120 -16.79 18.45 -7.61
C ALA A 120 -16.54 19.56 -6.59
N LEU A 121 -15.78 20.61 -6.95
CA LEU A 121 -15.56 21.78 -6.11
C LEU A 121 -16.86 22.58 -5.89
N ASP A 122 -17.63 22.79 -6.95
CA ASP A 122 -18.91 23.52 -6.87
C ASP A 122 -19.90 22.78 -5.96
N ARG A 123 -19.99 21.46 -6.07
CA ARG A 123 -20.82 20.60 -5.19
C ARG A 123 -20.33 20.65 -3.74
N GLN A 124 -19.02 20.56 -3.50
CA GLN A 124 -18.42 20.67 -2.16
C GLN A 124 -18.76 22.03 -1.53
N GLN A 125 -18.53 23.13 -2.26
CA GLN A 125 -18.79 24.47 -1.77
C GLN A 125 -20.29 24.70 -1.51
N HIS A 126 -21.17 24.17 -2.37
CA HIS A 126 -22.61 24.25 -2.16
C HIS A 126 -23.01 23.52 -0.87
N ALA A 127 -22.53 22.31 -0.68
CA ALA A 127 -22.83 21.53 0.53
C ALA A 127 -22.32 22.22 1.80
N ARG A 128 -21.11 22.80 1.77
CA ARG A 128 -20.54 23.57 2.90
C ARG A 128 -21.39 24.80 3.23
N ARG A 129 -21.76 25.60 2.23
CA ARG A 129 -22.65 26.76 2.47
C ARG A 129 -23.96 26.35 3.13
N ARG A 130 -24.55 25.22 2.73
CA ARG A 130 -25.76 24.72 3.35
C ARG A 130 -25.57 24.25 4.79
N LEU A 131 -24.42 23.65 5.10
CA LEU A 131 -24.07 23.31 6.48
C LEU A 131 -23.85 24.56 7.33
N ASP A 132 -23.24 25.62 6.77
CA ASP A 132 -23.09 26.91 7.45
C ASP A 132 -24.47 27.53 7.78
N GLU A 133 -25.44 27.45 6.88
CA GLU A 133 -26.82 27.89 7.16
C GLU A 133 -27.46 27.11 8.31
N ILE A 134 -27.22 25.80 8.39
CA ILE A 134 -27.71 24.97 9.50
C ILE A 134 -27.00 25.34 10.82
N GLU A 135 -25.70 25.60 10.78
CA GLU A 135 -24.94 26.08 11.93
C GLU A 135 -25.53 27.39 12.47
N GLU A 136 -25.82 28.36 11.59
CA GLU A 136 -26.44 29.63 11.97
C GLU A 136 -27.85 29.44 12.55
N TRP A 137 -28.61 28.48 12.06
CA TRP A 137 -29.91 28.14 12.66
C TRP A 137 -29.75 27.57 14.07
N LEU A 138 -28.78 26.70 14.30
CA LEU A 138 -28.48 26.15 15.63
C LEU A 138 -28.03 27.23 16.62
N LYS A 139 -27.32 28.25 16.16
CA LYS A 139 -26.95 29.42 17.00
C LYS A 139 -28.15 30.22 17.47
N ARG A 140 -29.26 30.22 16.74
CA ARG A 140 -30.50 30.91 17.09
C ARG A 140 -31.42 30.09 17.99
N VAL A 141 -31.13 28.81 18.19
CA VAL A 141 -31.88 27.95 19.11
C VAL A 141 -31.50 28.34 20.55
N ALA A 142 -32.49 28.70 21.37
CA ALA A 142 -32.31 29.21 22.72
C ALA A 142 -31.32 30.40 22.76
N PRO A 143 -31.65 31.55 22.14
CA PRO A 143 -30.77 32.70 22.22
C PRO A 143 -30.57 33.09 23.69
N PRO A 144 -29.35 33.50 24.09
CA PRO A 144 -29.10 33.88 25.45
C PRO A 144 -29.91 35.14 25.78
N ASP A 145 -30.78 35.08 26.75
CA ASP A 145 -31.30 36.27 27.44
C ASP A 145 -30.17 36.82 28.32
N GLY A 146 -29.38 37.77 27.77
CA GLY A 146 -28.25 38.39 28.45
C GLY A 146 -26.94 37.58 28.30
N ALA A 147 -25.88 38.28 27.97
CA ALA A 147 -24.56 37.77 27.66
C ALA A 147 -24.05 36.73 28.67
N VAL A 148 -23.98 35.48 28.29
CA VAL A 148 -23.24 34.44 29.00
C VAL A 148 -21.85 34.33 28.38
N ALA A 149 -20.83 34.53 29.21
CA ALA A 149 -19.43 34.41 28.82
C ALA A 149 -19.16 33.03 28.19
N THR A 150 -18.58 33.05 26.99
CA THR A 150 -18.00 31.86 26.35
C THR A 150 -16.91 31.24 27.24
N PRO A 151 -16.91 29.93 27.45
CA PRO A 151 -15.74 29.28 28.06
C PRO A 151 -14.51 29.53 27.19
N PRO A 152 -13.32 29.70 27.77
CA PRO A 152 -12.13 29.95 26.99
C PRO A 152 -11.79 28.76 26.12
N ASP A 153 -11.54 29.00 24.85
CA ASP A 153 -10.96 28.08 23.91
C ASP A 153 -9.54 27.72 24.37
N ASN A 154 -9.39 26.61 25.08
CA ASN A 154 -8.09 26.02 25.36
C ASN A 154 -7.74 25.01 24.25
N ALA A 155 -7.76 25.47 23.01
CA ALA A 155 -7.07 24.79 21.94
C ALA A 155 -5.69 25.42 21.78
N VAL A 156 -4.70 24.87 22.47
CA VAL A 156 -3.30 25.13 22.17
C VAL A 156 -3.05 24.66 20.75
N ALA A 157 -2.84 25.61 19.86
CA ALA A 157 -2.35 25.34 18.51
C ALA A 157 -0.89 24.89 18.63
N ASP A 158 -0.68 23.59 18.77
CA ASP A 158 0.62 22.99 18.55
C ASP A 158 0.87 22.99 17.04
N GLY A 159 1.93 23.69 16.63
CA GLY A 159 2.30 23.98 15.24
C GLY A 159 2.79 22.76 14.42
N ASN A 160 2.23 21.60 14.66
CA ASN A 160 2.47 20.39 13.90
C ASN A 160 1.12 19.84 13.45
N THR A 161 0.52 20.49 12.44
CA THR A 161 -0.65 19.91 11.77
C THR A 161 -0.20 18.68 11.00
N PRO A 162 -0.59 17.46 11.43
CA PRO A 162 -0.46 16.30 10.55
C PRO A 162 -1.35 16.54 9.33
N GLU A 163 -0.88 16.17 8.15
CA GLU A 163 -1.74 16.09 6.96
C GLU A 163 -3.06 15.39 7.34
N PRO A 164 -4.22 15.90 6.89
CA PRO A 164 -5.50 15.36 7.30
C PRO A 164 -5.56 13.90 6.90
N SER A 165 -5.54 13.01 7.86
CA SER A 165 -5.79 11.59 7.62
C SER A 165 -7.16 11.49 6.92
N ALA A 166 -7.26 10.62 5.92
CA ALA A 166 -8.49 10.39 5.14
C ALA A 166 -9.73 10.00 5.99
N SER A 167 -9.61 9.97 7.31
CA SER A 167 -10.63 9.62 8.30
C SER A 167 -11.19 10.80 9.11
N ALA A 168 -10.66 12.02 8.96
CA ALA A 168 -11.18 13.16 9.71
C ALA A 168 -12.51 13.66 9.11
N PRO A 169 -13.53 13.94 9.93
CA PRO A 169 -14.78 14.54 9.46
C PRO A 169 -14.52 15.92 8.82
N ASP A 170 -15.30 16.29 7.79
CA ASP A 170 -15.20 17.60 7.15
C ASP A 170 -15.34 18.72 8.19
N PRO A 171 -14.54 19.80 8.13
CA PRO A 171 -14.58 20.89 9.08
C PRO A 171 -15.97 21.54 9.25
N ALA A 172 -16.79 21.59 8.18
CA ALA A 172 -18.16 22.09 8.27
C ALA A 172 -19.06 21.18 9.11
N VAL A 173 -18.86 19.87 9.03
CA VAL A 173 -19.57 18.88 9.86
C VAL A 173 -19.15 18.99 11.32
N GLN A 174 -17.86 19.24 11.58
CA GLN A 174 -17.37 19.47 12.93
C GLN A 174 -17.98 20.74 13.55
N ARG A 175 -18.09 21.84 12.79
CA ARG A 175 -18.74 23.06 13.26
C ARG A 175 -20.22 22.86 13.58
N VAL A 176 -20.97 22.18 12.70
CA VAL A 176 -22.38 21.84 12.98
C VAL A 176 -22.51 20.98 14.23
N THR A 177 -21.60 20.03 14.44
CA THR A 177 -21.56 19.20 15.66
C THR A 177 -21.28 20.03 16.90
N SER A 178 -20.33 20.97 16.85
CA SER A 178 -20.03 21.88 17.96
C SER A 178 -21.20 22.81 18.25
N ALA A 179 -21.78 23.44 17.23
CA ALA A 179 -22.99 24.27 17.36
C ALA A 179 -24.17 23.51 17.99
N THR A 180 -24.29 22.21 17.69
CA THR A 180 -25.30 21.36 18.32
C THR A 180 -25.04 21.16 19.81
N ARG A 181 -23.78 20.94 20.22
CA ARG A 181 -23.41 20.85 21.65
C ARG A 181 -23.67 22.15 22.40
N GLU A 182 -23.27 23.28 21.81
CA GLU A 182 -23.51 24.59 22.39
C GLU A 182 -24.99 24.93 22.53
N ALA A 183 -25.80 24.62 21.50
CA ALA A 183 -27.23 24.76 21.57
C ALA A 183 -27.84 23.89 22.67
N THR A 184 -27.34 22.67 22.85
CA THR A 184 -27.75 21.76 23.95
C THR A 184 -27.39 22.35 25.31
N ALA A 185 -26.21 22.93 25.46
CA ALA A 185 -25.80 23.57 26.70
C ALA A 185 -26.65 24.79 27.04
N ARG A 186 -26.99 25.63 26.06
CA ARG A 186 -27.88 26.77 26.23
C ARG A 186 -29.29 26.33 26.66
N LEU A 187 -29.80 25.26 26.06
CA LEU A 187 -31.11 24.71 26.45
C LEU A 187 -31.21 24.27 27.89
N ALA A 188 -30.12 23.76 28.45
CA ALA A 188 -30.09 23.37 29.86
C ALA A 188 -30.32 24.55 30.84
N LEU A 189 -30.14 25.77 30.35
CA LEU A 189 -30.34 27.00 31.14
C LEU A 189 -31.75 27.59 31.00
N VAL A 190 -32.59 27.06 30.12
CA VAL A 190 -33.97 27.57 29.90
C VAL A 190 -34.87 27.20 31.05
N GLN A 191 -35.46 28.20 31.71
CA GLN A 191 -36.33 27.98 32.90
C GLN A 191 -37.77 27.52 32.53
N ASP A 192 -38.23 27.85 31.31
CA ASP A 192 -39.52 27.39 30.80
C ASP A 192 -39.42 25.89 30.41
N ARG A 193 -40.01 25.06 31.25
CA ARG A 193 -39.92 23.59 31.14
C ARG A 193 -40.50 23.06 29.83
N GLN A 194 -41.58 23.65 29.33
CA GLN A 194 -42.23 23.18 28.10
C GLN A 194 -41.38 23.53 26.87
N LYS A 195 -40.86 24.75 26.79
CA LYS A 195 -39.96 25.19 25.71
C LYS A 195 -38.63 24.40 25.76
N ALA A 196 -38.08 24.20 26.95
CA ALA A 196 -36.85 23.41 27.14
C ALA A 196 -37.03 21.97 26.63
N GLU A 197 -38.21 21.37 26.88
CA GLU A 197 -38.49 19.99 26.48
C GLU A 197 -38.65 19.86 24.93
N GLU A 198 -39.35 20.79 24.28
CA GLU A 198 -39.48 20.82 22.81
C GLU A 198 -38.13 21.03 22.12
N TRP A 199 -37.33 21.96 22.59
CA TRP A 199 -36.04 22.28 22.02
C TRP A 199 -35.00 21.17 22.26
N THR A 200 -35.05 20.50 23.42
CA THR A 200 -34.20 19.34 23.71
C THR A 200 -34.50 18.17 22.76
N LYS A 201 -35.77 17.92 22.46
CA LYS A 201 -36.15 16.88 21.48
C LYS A 201 -35.60 17.18 20.11
N ASP A 202 -35.72 18.40 19.62
CA ASP A 202 -35.24 18.79 18.28
C ASP A 202 -33.71 18.72 18.19
N LEU A 203 -33.00 19.18 19.20
CA LEU A 203 -31.54 19.10 19.24
C LEU A 203 -31.01 17.68 19.33
N THR A 204 -31.61 16.86 20.15
CA THR A 204 -31.25 15.45 20.26
C THR A 204 -31.41 14.75 18.91
N ARG A 205 -32.47 15.05 18.18
CA ARG A 205 -32.71 14.54 16.82
C ARG A 205 -31.64 14.98 15.84
N ILE A 206 -31.30 16.28 15.82
CA ILE A 206 -30.26 16.81 14.94
C ILE A 206 -28.91 16.16 15.27
N THR A 207 -28.57 16.00 16.55
CA THR A 207 -27.32 15.39 16.98
C THR A 207 -27.23 13.92 16.56
N LEU A 208 -28.29 13.16 16.74
CA LEU A 208 -28.36 11.76 16.32
C LEU A 208 -28.24 11.62 14.80
N LEU A 209 -28.85 12.51 14.05
CA LEU A 209 -28.79 12.52 12.59
C LEU A 209 -27.42 12.88 12.06
N VAL A 210 -26.80 13.93 12.58
CA VAL A 210 -25.45 14.33 12.18
C VAL A 210 -24.46 13.20 12.51
N GLY A 211 -24.54 12.62 13.71
CA GLY A 211 -23.67 11.51 14.12
C GLY A 211 -23.92 10.23 13.32
N GLY A 212 -25.16 9.83 13.13
CA GLY A 212 -25.52 8.63 12.36
C GLY A 212 -25.18 8.76 10.88
N THR A 213 -25.38 9.94 10.30
CA THR A 213 -25.07 10.21 8.90
C THR A 213 -23.56 10.21 8.67
N ALA A 214 -22.77 10.80 9.57
CA ALA A 214 -21.33 10.76 9.49
C ALA A 214 -20.80 9.32 9.48
N ALA A 215 -21.36 8.46 10.33
CA ALA A 215 -20.99 7.04 10.39
C ALA A 215 -21.35 6.29 9.09
N ILE A 216 -22.54 6.51 8.54
CA ILE A 216 -22.99 5.87 7.29
C ILE A 216 -22.10 6.28 6.12
N VAL A 217 -21.78 7.55 6.02
CA VAL A 217 -20.98 8.09 4.94
C VAL A 217 -19.53 7.65 5.00
N GLN A 218 -18.95 7.56 6.20
CA GLN A 218 -17.65 6.92 6.38
C GLN A 218 -17.65 5.45 5.96
N GLY A 219 -18.74 4.73 6.22
CA GLY A 219 -18.92 3.35 5.79
C GLY A 219 -19.18 3.18 4.28
N LEU A 220 -19.62 4.23 3.58
CA LEU A 220 -19.81 4.20 2.12
C LEU A 220 -18.53 4.46 1.32
N ARG A 221 -17.44 4.90 1.96
CA ARG A 221 -16.15 4.94 1.28
C ARG A 221 -15.78 3.51 0.89
N PRO A 222 -15.53 3.24 -0.40
CA PRO A 222 -14.94 1.98 -0.78
C PRO A 222 -13.56 1.94 -0.13
N LEU A 223 -13.46 1.25 0.99
CA LEU A 223 -12.15 0.94 1.55
C LEU A 223 -11.48 0.01 0.54
N PRO A 224 -10.30 0.33 0.05
CA PRO A 224 -9.53 -0.58 -0.77
C PRO A 224 -9.06 -1.72 0.13
N THR A 225 -9.95 -2.64 0.44
CA THR A 225 -9.58 -3.87 1.13
C THR A 225 -9.73 -5.01 0.15
N THR A 226 -8.62 -5.70 -0.04
CA THR A 226 -8.55 -6.94 -0.81
C THR A 226 -8.77 -8.15 0.08
N ASP A 227 -8.95 -7.95 1.40
CA ASP A 227 -9.26 -8.98 2.38
C ASP A 227 -10.78 -9.30 2.36
N PRO A 228 -11.21 -10.50 1.92
CA PRO A 228 -12.62 -10.88 1.84
C PRO A 228 -13.33 -10.87 3.20
N GLN A 229 -12.62 -11.23 4.28
CA GLN A 229 -13.18 -11.25 5.61
C GLN A 229 -13.46 -9.84 6.10
N ARG A 230 -12.49 -8.96 5.91
CA ARG A 230 -12.61 -7.54 6.24
C ARG A 230 -13.67 -6.83 5.40
N ALA A 231 -13.77 -7.15 4.11
CA ALA A 231 -14.83 -6.65 3.24
C ALA A 231 -16.23 -7.08 3.71
N ARG A 232 -16.38 -8.31 4.23
CA ARG A 232 -17.64 -8.79 4.83
C ARG A 232 -17.96 -8.05 6.12
N GLU A 233 -17.00 -7.93 7.03
CA GLU A 233 -17.16 -7.22 8.31
C GLU A 233 -17.54 -5.75 8.08
N GLU A 234 -16.94 -5.09 7.11
CA GLU A 234 -17.27 -3.71 6.75
C GLU A 234 -18.65 -3.59 6.10
N LYS A 235 -19.02 -4.54 5.25
CA LYS A 235 -20.37 -4.62 4.68
C LYS A 235 -21.44 -4.83 5.77
N GLU A 236 -21.18 -5.70 6.74
CA GLU A 236 -22.07 -5.92 7.87
C GLU A 236 -22.18 -4.68 8.76
N LYS A 237 -21.06 -4.02 9.05
CA LYS A 237 -21.01 -2.73 9.75
C LYS A 237 -21.85 -1.68 9.03
N LEU A 238 -21.70 -1.57 7.71
CA LEU A 238 -22.46 -0.64 6.88
C LEU A 238 -23.95 -0.96 6.95
N GLN A 239 -24.33 -2.23 6.84
CA GLN A 239 -25.73 -2.67 6.95
C GLN A 239 -26.32 -2.32 8.33
N GLN A 240 -25.58 -2.52 9.41
CA GLN A 240 -26.00 -2.14 10.77
C GLN A 240 -26.15 -0.62 10.92
N GLN A 241 -25.26 0.17 10.34
CA GLN A 241 -25.32 1.63 10.33
C GLN A 241 -26.54 2.14 9.55
N VAL A 242 -26.80 1.55 8.38
CA VAL A 242 -27.99 1.88 7.57
C VAL A 242 -29.28 1.50 8.33
N ALA A 243 -29.32 0.33 8.96
CA ALA A 243 -30.47 -0.09 9.77
C ALA A 243 -30.71 0.87 10.96
N SER A 244 -29.64 1.28 11.65
CA SER A 244 -29.71 2.25 12.76
C SER A 244 -30.22 3.61 12.30
N ALA A 245 -29.77 4.09 11.12
CA ALA A 245 -30.28 5.34 10.54
C ALA A 245 -31.77 5.23 10.16
N GLN A 246 -32.20 4.11 9.61
CA GLN A 246 -33.62 3.89 9.29
C GLN A 246 -34.51 3.88 10.56
N VAL A 247 -34.01 3.29 11.67
CA VAL A 247 -34.69 3.36 12.95
C VAL A 247 -34.78 4.80 13.46
N MET A 248 -33.71 5.58 13.37
CA MET A 248 -33.70 6.99 13.76
C MET A 248 -34.66 7.82 12.91
N ILE A 249 -34.70 7.62 11.59
CA ILE A 249 -35.66 8.28 10.68
C ILE A 249 -37.11 7.94 11.08
N ARG A 250 -37.37 6.68 11.44
CA ARG A 250 -38.70 6.25 11.92
C ARG A 250 -39.08 6.97 13.22
N LEU A 251 -38.18 7.00 14.20
CA LEU A 251 -38.41 7.70 15.48
C LEU A 251 -38.66 9.21 15.29
N LEU A 252 -38.02 9.83 14.31
CA LEU A 252 -38.27 11.23 13.94
C LEU A 252 -39.65 11.44 13.37
N ASN A 253 -40.15 10.48 12.59
CA ASN A 253 -41.52 10.57 12.01
C ASN A 253 -42.63 10.36 13.05
N GLU A 254 -42.31 9.77 14.22
CA GLU A 254 -43.23 9.56 15.33
C GLU A 254 -43.26 10.72 16.34
N ALA A 255 -42.70 11.88 16.01
CA ALA A 255 -42.59 13.01 16.91
C ALA A 255 -43.96 13.71 17.17
N PRO A 256 -44.17 14.25 18.41
CA PRO A 256 -45.50 14.64 18.88
C PRO A 256 -46.12 15.88 18.25
N SER A 257 -45.37 16.75 17.53
CA SER A 257 -45.92 17.90 16.83
C SER A 257 -45.65 17.91 15.31
N GLU A 258 -46.64 18.27 14.51
CA GLU A 258 -46.55 18.27 13.04
C GLU A 258 -45.51 19.25 12.51
N ILE A 259 -45.41 20.43 13.14
CA ILE A 259 -44.45 21.47 12.75
C ILE A 259 -43.02 21.04 13.05
N ASN A 260 -42.78 20.41 14.20
CA ASN A 260 -41.46 19.91 14.56
C ASN A 260 -41.08 18.69 13.73
N ARG A 261 -42.06 17.85 13.36
CA ARG A 261 -41.84 16.73 12.43
C ARG A 261 -41.38 17.22 11.05
N GLN A 262 -42.05 18.20 10.47
CA GLN A 262 -41.71 18.73 9.15
C GLN A 262 -40.34 19.41 9.17
N ARG A 263 -40.04 20.20 10.19
CA ARG A 263 -38.72 20.83 10.34
C ARG A 263 -37.59 19.81 10.57
N ALA A 264 -37.82 18.84 11.43
CA ALA A 264 -36.84 17.76 11.67
C ALA A 264 -36.64 16.91 10.42
N TYR A 265 -37.67 16.59 9.68
CA TYR A 265 -37.63 15.87 8.41
C TYR A 265 -36.83 16.63 7.35
N LEU A 266 -37.17 17.90 7.11
CA LEU A 266 -36.45 18.74 6.14
C LEU A 266 -34.99 18.97 6.50
N LEU A 267 -34.69 19.13 7.80
CA LEU A 267 -33.32 19.27 8.27
C LEU A 267 -32.56 17.97 8.12
N THR A 268 -33.21 16.83 8.42
CA THR A 268 -32.67 15.49 8.24
C THR A 268 -32.28 15.24 6.78
N GLU A 269 -33.20 15.46 5.87
CA GLU A 269 -32.92 15.26 4.44
C GLU A 269 -31.79 16.17 3.96
N ARG A 270 -31.78 17.43 4.40
CA ARG A 270 -30.74 18.38 4.01
C ARG A 270 -29.36 17.98 4.54
N VAL A 271 -29.25 17.65 5.81
CA VAL A 271 -27.97 17.24 6.41
C VAL A 271 -27.51 15.92 5.83
N PHE A 272 -28.41 14.97 5.65
CA PHE A 272 -28.12 13.68 5.04
C PHE A 272 -27.66 13.84 3.58
N GLY A 273 -28.39 14.62 2.80
CA GLY A 273 -28.04 14.90 1.41
C GLY A 273 -26.75 15.69 1.27
N LEU A 274 -26.54 16.73 2.08
CA LEU A 274 -25.34 17.57 2.04
C LEU A 274 -24.09 16.80 2.43
N GLN A 275 -24.18 15.92 3.42
CA GLN A 275 -23.06 15.11 3.83
C GLN A 275 -22.71 14.06 2.79
N GLY A 276 -23.71 13.43 2.16
CA GLY A 276 -23.49 12.55 1.02
C GLY A 276 -22.78 13.25 -0.12
N VAL A 277 -23.22 14.48 -0.45
CA VAL A 277 -22.57 15.31 -1.47
C VAL A 277 -21.13 15.65 -1.10
N LEU A 278 -20.85 16.00 0.17
CA LEU A 278 -19.47 16.28 0.63
C LEU A 278 -18.57 15.07 0.51
N VAL A 279 -19.05 13.90 0.90
CA VAL A 279 -18.25 12.68 0.82
C VAL A 279 -17.94 12.30 -0.61
N LEU A 280 -18.93 12.33 -1.49
CA LEU A 280 -18.71 12.06 -2.91
C LEU A 280 -17.78 13.10 -3.53
N ALA A 281 -18.02 14.39 -3.27
CA ALA A 281 -17.18 15.46 -3.79
C ALA A 281 -15.74 15.40 -3.23
N ASN A 282 -15.57 15.11 -1.94
CA ASN A 282 -14.25 14.93 -1.34
C ASN A 282 -13.55 13.69 -1.91
N GLY A 283 -14.24 12.57 -2.06
CA GLY A 283 -13.68 11.38 -2.69
C GLY A 283 -13.24 11.62 -4.14
N GLU A 284 -14.03 12.35 -4.91
CA GLU A 284 -13.65 12.78 -6.25
C GLU A 284 -12.46 13.75 -6.22
N LEU A 285 -12.50 14.76 -5.34
CA LEU A 285 -11.41 15.72 -5.18
C LEU A 285 -10.12 15.06 -4.67
N ASP A 286 -10.21 14.06 -3.79
CA ASP A 286 -9.07 13.23 -3.39
C ASP A 286 -8.50 12.47 -4.58
N THR A 287 -9.36 11.93 -5.44
CA THR A 287 -8.94 11.32 -6.72
C THR A 287 -8.19 12.33 -7.60
N PHE A 288 -8.64 13.59 -7.62
CA PHE A 288 -7.96 14.68 -8.31
C PHE A 288 -6.76 15.25 -7.54
N ALA A 289 -6.66 15.08 -6.23
CA ALA A 289 -5.55 15.55 -5.40
C ALA A 289 -4.32 14.67 -5.51
N TYR A 290 -4.47 13.39 -5.84
CA TYR A 290 -3.38 12.56 -6.37
C TYR A 290 -2.95 13.05 -7.77
N LYS A 291 -2.96 14.34 -7.96
CA LYS A 291 -2.57 15.12 -9.12
C LYS A 291 -1.22 14.83 -9.68
N ASN A 292 -0.46 14.25 -8.89
CA ASN A 292 0.81 13.81 -9.25
C ASN A 292 0.60 12.41 -9.83
N GLY A 293 -0.18 12.27 -10.86
CA GLY A 293 -0.25 11.07 -11.68
C GLY A 293 1.09 10.78 -12.36
N ASP A 294 2.20 11.38 -11.83
CA ASP A 294 3.54 10.91 -12.05
C ASP A 294 3.68 9.53 -11.40
N ALA A 295 4.27 8.64 -12.12
CA ALA A 295 4.52 7.30 -11.66
C ALA A 295 5.93 6.86 -12.05
N SER A 296 6.45 5.80 -11.42
CA SER A 296 7.58 5.12 -12.01
C SER A 296 7.18 4.59 -13.39
N LEU A 297 8.07 4.67 -14.35
CA LEU A 297 7.82 4.16 -15.68
C LEU A 297 7.50 2.66 -15.64
N ASP A 298 8.17 1.93 -14.75
CA ASP A 298 8.01 0.49 -14.59
C ASP A 298 6.63 0.11 -14.05
N SER A 299 6.10 0.90 -13.11
CA SER A 299 4.74 0.69 -12.58
C SER A 299 3.66 1.01 -13.62
N GLU A 300 3.86 2.02 -14.46
CA GLU A 300 2.97 2.29 -15.59
C GLU A 300 3.07 1.19 -16.66
N LEU A 301 4.29 0.74 -16.95
CA LEU A 301 4.54 -0.27 -17.97
C LEU A 301 3.93 -1.63 -17.62
N SER A 302 3.71 -1.91 -16.34
CA SER A 302 2.97 -3.10 -15.92
C SER A 302 1.54 -3.14 -16.44
N LEU A 303 0.98 -1.98 -16.78
CA LEU A 303 -0.35 -1.82 -17.38
C LEU A 303 -0.29 -1.69 -18.91
N LEU A 304 0.76 -2.22 -19.55
CA LEU A 304 1.00 -2.11 -20.99
C LEU A 304 -0.25 -2.36 -21.84
N TRP A 305 -1.07 -3.34 -21.48
CA TRP A 305 -2.27 -3.74 -22.23
C TRP A 305 -3.57 -3.05 -21.79
N TRP A 306 -3.51 -2.22 -20.75
CA TRP A 306 -4.67 -1.52 -20.23
C TRP A 306 -4.97 -0.27 -21.05
N ASN A 307 -6.26 0.08 -21.15
CA ASN A 307 -6.63 1.37 -21.70
C ASN A 307 -6.32 2.47 -20.68
N PRO A 308 -5.43 3.43 -21.00
CA PRO A 308 -5.07 4.48 -20.08
C PRO A 308 -6.22 5.37 -19.63
N ASP A 309 -7.32 5.45 -20.38
CA ASP A 309 -8.49 6.24 -20.00
C ASP A 309 -9.19 5.72 -18.75
N PHE A 310 -8.97 4.45 -18.37
CA PHE A 310 -9.55 3.87 -17.15
C PHE A 310 -8.80 4.20 -15.86
N TYR A 311 -7.50 4.52 -15.91
CA TYR A 311 -6.70 4.66 -14.70
C TYR A 311 -5.89 5.97 -14.59
N ARG A 312 -5.75 6.75 -15.66
CA ARG A 312 -4.95 8.00 -15.66
C ARG A 312 -5.35 9.03 -14.63
N ILE A 313 -6.59 9.03 -14.20
CA ILE A 313 -7.13 10.00 -13.24
C ILE A 313 -6.88 9.55 -11.81
N ALA A 314 -6.95 8.25 -11.57
CA ALA A 314 -6.95 7.71 -10.22
C ALA A 314 -5.53 7.64 -9.61
N GLY A 315 -4.50 7.28 -10.37
CA GLY A 315 -3.23 6.85 -9.79
C GLY A 315 -3.46 5.73 -8.76
N ARG A 316 -2.42 5.15 -8.19
CA ARG A 316 -2.54 4.13 -7.14
C ARG A 316 -3.59 3.05 -7.44
N LEU A 317 -3.55 2.51 -8.66
CA LEU A 317 -4.45 1.44 -9.05
C LEU A 317 -4.18 0.19 -8.18
N PRO A 318 -5.18 -0.39 -7.51
CA PRO A 318 -4.99 -1.63 -6.78
C PRO A 318 -4.39 -2.72 -7.68
N ASN A 319 -3.34 -3.37 -7.21
CA ASN A 319 -2.62 -4.38 -7.98
C ASN A 319 -3.37 -5.72 -8.00
N PRO A 320 -3.88 -6.19 -9.14
CA PRO A 320 -4.57 -7.48 -9.23
C PRO A 320 -3.68 -8.69 -8.95
N LEU A 321 -2.35 -8.53 -9.05
CA LEU A 321 -1.38 -9.59 -8.73
C LEU A 321 -1.08 -9.68 -7.23
N HIS A 322 -1.49 -8.70 -6.41
CA HIS A 322 -1.27 -8.77 -4.98
C HIS A 322 -1.91 -10.03 -4.38
N TYR A 323 -1.22 -10.72 -3.49
CA TYR A 323 -1.68 -12.01 -2.96
C TYR A 323 -3.05 -11.95 -2.29
N GLU A 324 -3.40 -10.86 -1.62
CA GLU A 324 -4.73 -10.66 -1.03
C GLU A 324 -5.80 -10.49 -2.10
N ALA A 325 -5.51 -9.80 -3.21
CA ALA A 325 -6.44 -9.67 -4.33
C ALA A 325 -6.72 -11.02 -4.99
N GLN A 326 -5.70 -11.85 -5.14
CA GLN A 326 -5.84 -13.21 -5.68
C GLN A 326 -6.62 -14.13 -4.73
N ALA A 327 -6.39 -14.02 -3.41
CA ALA A 327 -7.12 -14.78 -2.40
C ALA A 327 -8.59 -14.37 -2.28
N ALA A 328 -8.93 -13.13 -2.65
CA ALA A 328 -10.28 -12.59 -2.64
C ALA A 328 -11.10 -13.00 -3.88
N ALA A 329 -10.44 -13.42 -4.96
CA ALA A 329 -11.11 -13.86 -6.17
C ALA A 329 -11.88 -15.15 -5.91
N ASP A 330 -13.17 -15.18 -6.27
CA ASP A 330 -13.97 -16.39 -6.20
C ASP A 330 -13.41 -17.41 -7.23
N PRO A 331 -12.93 -18.58 -6.79
CA PRO A 331 -12.39 -19.58 -7.71
C PRO A 331 -13.43 -20.10 -8.73
N GLN A 332 -14.73 -19.91 -8.47
CA GLN A 332 -15.82 -20.35 -9.34
C GLN A 332 -16.33 -19.22 -10.26
N ALA A 333 -15.96 -17.97 -9.98
CA ALA A 333 -16.31 -16.86 -10.87
C ALA A 333 -15.34 -16.82 -12.06
N PRO A 334 -15.84 -16.59 -13.29
CA PRO A 334 -14.94 -16.31 -14.39
C PRO A 334 -14.10 -15.08 -14.03
N PRO A 335 -12.77 -15.11 -14.30
CA PRO A 335 -11.94 -13.93 -14.04
C PRO A 335 -12.56 -12.73 -14.78
N PRO A 336 -12.57 -11.54 -14.15
CA PRO A 336 -13.04 -10.35 -14.83
C PRO A 336 -12.26 -10.19 -16.14
N PRO A 337 -12.89 -9.72 -17.21
CA PRO A 337 -12.23 -9.50 -18.50
C PRO A 337 -11.29 -8.28 -18.42
N ALA A 338 -10.34 -8.34 -17.50
CA ALA A 338 -9.30 -7.33 -17.36
C ALA A 338 -8.09 -7.73 -18.21
N PRO A 339 -7.44 -6.78 -18.91
CA PRO A 339 -6.19 -7.03 -19.58
C PRO A 339 -5.13 -7.56 -18.60
N PRO A 340 -4.17 -8.38 -19.05
CA PRO A 340 -3.14 -8.89 -18.17
C PRO A 340 -2.26 -7.77 -17.62
N VAL A 341 -1.82 -7.93 -16.37
CA VAL A 341 -0.77 -7.12 -15.76
C VAL A 341 0.56 -7.81 -16.02
N LEU A 342 1.54 -7.06 -16.54
CA LEU A 342 2.90 -7.52 -16.72
C LEU A 342 3.73 -7.14 -15.49
N MET A 343 4.60 -8.03 -15.05
CA MET A 343 5.60 -7.70 -14.04
C MET A 343 6.75 -6.93 -14.69
N VAL A 344 7.32 -5.95 -14.00
CA VAL A 344 8.45 -5.16 -14.52
C VAL A 344 9.56 -5.13 -13.48
N SER A 345 10.79 -5.29 -13.92
CA SER A 345 11.99 -5.14 -13.11
C SER A 345 13.03 -4.36 -13.88
N ARG A 346 13.88 -3.62 -13.18
CA ARG A 346 14.84 -2.69 -13.75
C ARG A 346 16.27 -3.19 -13.57
N LEU A 347 17.01 -3.34 -14.65
CA LEU A 347 18.46 -3.56 -14.67
C LEU A 347 19.16 -2.23 -14.95
N ASP A 348 19.18 -1.39 -13.93
CA ASP A 348 19.74 -0.04 -13.98
C ASP A 348 20.50 0.27 -12.70
N ALA A 349 21.53 1.09 -12.79
CA ALA A 349 22.41 1.47 -11.70
C ALA A 349 23.16 2.76 -12.07
N PRO A 350 23.93 3.40 -11.18
CA PRO A 350 24.70 4.60 -11.50
C PRO A 350 25.63 4.46 -12.70
N THR A 351 26.10 3.26 -12.99
CA THR A 351 26.91 2.97 -14.18
C THR A 351 26.44 1.69 -14.90
N PRO A 352 26.68 1.56 -16.20
CA PRO A 352 26.31 0.36 -16.94
C PRO A 352 27.05 -0.90 -16.47
N GLN A 353 28.23 -0.75 -15.87
CA GLN A 353 28.96 -1.86 -15.24
C GLN A 353 28.20 -2.39 -14.01
N LEU A 354 27.75 -1.49 -13.13
CA LEU A 354 26.96 -1.86 -11.96
C LEU A 354 25.62 -2.49 -12.38
N ALA A 355 24.98 -1.99 -13.43
CA ALA A 355 23.76 -2.61 -13.97
C ALA A 355 23.98 -4.05 -14.44
N ARG A 356 25.11 -4.38 -15.07
CA ARG A 356 25.49 -5.76 -15.43
C ARG A 356 25.79 -6.61 -14.19
N GLN A 357 26.46 -6.03 -13.19
CA GLN A 357 26.79 -6.73 -11.95
C GLN A 357 25.55 -7.18 -11.17
N LEU A 358 24.40 -6.51 -11.28
CA LEU A 358 23.16 -6.97 -10.66
C LEU A 358 22.82 -8.41 -11.06
N VAL A 359 23.00 -8.73 -12.34
CA VAL A 359 22.74 -10.08 -12.89
C VAL A 359 23.83 -11.07 -12.47
N GLU A 360 25.09 -10.68 -12.60
CA GLU A 360 26.25 -11.53 -12.27
C GLU A 360 26.24 -11.94 -10.79
N GLN A 361 25.95 -11.00 -9.89
CA GLN A 361 25.89 -11.25 -8.45
C GLN A 361 24.65 -12.08 -8.08
N ALA A 362 23.52 -11.86 -8.74
CA ALA A 362 22.31 -12.67 -8.58
C ALA A 362 22.61 -14.14 -8.90
N VAL A 363 23.18 -14.43 -10.06
CA VAL A 363 23.53 -15.80 -10.48
C VAL A 363 24.58 -16.42 -9.55
N LYS A 364 25.59 -15.64 -9.16
CA LYS A 364 26.61 -16.11 -8.20
C LYS A 364 25.99 -16.51 -6.86
N ALA A 365 25.04 -15.71 -6.35
CA ALA A 365 24.35 -16.01 -5.09
C ALA A 365 23.40 -17.21 -5.22
N GLU A 366 22.75 -17.40 -6.37
CA GLU A 366 21.95 -18.60 -6.63
C GLU A 366 22.79 -19.88 -6.61
N GLN A 367 24.00 -19.83 -7.18
CA GLN A 367 24.91 -20.97 -7.25
C GLN A 367 25.57 -21.25 -5.90
N ALA A 368 26.15 -20.24 -5.25
CA ALA A 368 26.91 -20.38 -4.02
C ALA A 368 26.03 -20.33 -2.76
N GLY A 369 24.83 -19.76 -2.84
CA GLY A 369 24.01 -19.35 -1.72
C GLY A 369 24.27 -17.91 -1.31
N LEU A 370 23.24 -17.22 -0.85
CA LEU A 370 23.33 -15.87 -0.29
C LEU A 370 23.91 -15.97 1.13
N ALA A 371 25.14 -15.51 1.31
CA ALA A 371 25.87 -15.54 2.58
C ALA A 371 25.96 -14.15 3.20
N GLY A 372 26.00 -14.06 4.52
CA GLY A 372 26.17 -12.81 5.25
C GLY A 372 25.28 -12.71 6.48
N LYS A 373 25.00 -11.48 6.90
CA LYS A 373 24.14 -11.15 8.04
C LYS A 373 22.86 -10.48 7.59
N ALA A 374 21.84 -10.57 8.41
CA ALA A 374 20.60 -9.81 8.22
C ALA A 374 20.57 -8.62 9.19
N TYR A 375 20.42 -7.43 8.65
CA TYR A 375 20.29 -6.20 9.43
C TYR A 375 18.87 -5.67 9.29
N VAL A 376 18.23 -5.45 10.42
CA VAL A 376 16.86 -4.90 10.48
C VAL A 376 16.89 -3.65 11.34
N ASP A 377 16.47 -2.53 10.78
CA ASP A 377 16.56 -1.20 11.40
C ASP A 377 15.15 -0.67 11.69
N ALA A 378 14.61 -1.03 12.86
CA ALA A 378 13.38 -0.53 13.41
C ALA A 378 13.65 0.74 14.24
N ARG A 379 12.60 1.44 14.66
CA ARG A 379 12.70 2.73 15.38
C ARG A 379 12.17 2.69 16.81
N GLY A 380 11.82 1.51 17.32
CA GLY A 380 11.27 1.34 18.66
C GLY A 380 9.87 1.93 18.84
N LEU A 381 9.11 2.13 17.75
CA LEU A 381 7.76 2.67 17.83
C LEU A 381 6.79 1.66 18.41
N GLN A 382 5.83 2.15 19.18
CA GLN A 382 4.74 1.30 19.66
C GLN A 382 3.89 0.78 18.51
N PRO A 383 3.41 -0.46 18.56
CA PRO A 383 2.49 -0.99 17.58
C PRO A 383 1.27 -0.10 17.39
N GLY A 384 0.83 0.07 16.15
CA GLY A 384 -0.30 0.93 15.80
C GLY A 384 -1.29 0.24 14.87
N PRO A 385 -2.36 0.95 14.46
CA PRO A 385 -3.33 0.42 13.52
C PRO A 385 -2.67 0.07 12.17
N PRO A 386 -3.31 -0.79 11.34
CA PRO A 386 -2.80 -1.16 10.03
C PRO A 386 -2.33 0.04 9.21
N PHE A 387 -1.16 -0.10 8.57
CA PHE A 387 -0.51 0.92 7.72
C PHE A 387 -0.05 2.19 8.44
N SER A 388 -0.07 2.23 9.77
CA SER A 388 0.61 3.28 10.54
C SER A 388 2.12 3.05 10.63
N TYR A 389 2.87 4.07 11.03
CA TYR A 389 4.31 3.95 11.30
C TYR A 389 4.60 2.84 12.33
N GLY A 390 3.85 2.78 13.42
CA GLY A 390 4.01 1.71 14.43
C GLY A 390 3.70 0.31 13.91
N PHE A 391 2.79 0.19 12.94
CA PHE A 391 2.51 -1.08 12.27
C PHE A 391 3.68 -1.55 11.41
N TYR A 392 4.27 -0.67 10.61
CA TYR A 392 5.46 -0.99 9.81
C TYR A 392 6.68 -1.28 10.67
N ASP A 393 6.86 -0.51 11.74
CA ASP A 393 7.94 -0.74 12.69
C ASP A 393 7.83 -2.10 13.36
N GLN A 394 6.60 -2.50 13.73
CA GLN A 394 6.36 -3.84 14.24
C GLN A 394 6.63 -4.92 13.18
N SER A 395 6.32 -4.68 11.92
CA SER A 395 6.59 -5.64 10.84
C SER A 395 8.10 -5.88 10.63
N LEU A 396 8.94 -4.90 10.95
CA LEU A 396 10.40 -5.06 10.97
C LEU A 396 10.84 -5.99 12.11
N ARG A 397 10.30 -5.81 13.32
CA ARG A 397 10.57 -6.73 14.44
C ARG A 397 10.10 -8.15 14.15
N ASP A 398 8.90 -8.28 13.55
CA ASP A 398 8.35 -9.57 13.12
C ASP A 398 9.25 -10.24 12.05
N LEU A 399 9.80 -9.45 11.11
CA LEU A 399 10.78 -9.91 10.14
C LEU A 399 12.05 -10.43 10.83
N ALA A 400 12.60 -9.68 11.77
CA ALA A 400 13.82 -10.10 12.49
C ALA A 400 13.60 -11.43 13.21
N GLU A 401 12.44 -11.61 13.83
CA GLU A 401 12.09 -12.87 14.48
C GLU A 401 11.90 -14.02 13.47
N MET A 402 11.24 -13.75 12.33
CA MET A 402 11.09 -14.73 11.25
C MET A 402 12.47 -15.17 10.72
N LEU A 403 13.38 -14.24 10.46
CA LEU A 403 14.72 -14.55 9.97
C LEU A 403 15.52 -15.38 10.97
N ARG A 404 15.45 -15.08 12.27
CA ARG A 404 16.09 -15.89 13.32
C ARG A 404 15.58 -17.33 13.36
N ARG A 405 14.29 -17.53 13.11
CA ARG A 405 13.68 -18.87 13.15
C ARG A 405 13.94 -19.69 11.89
N LEU A 406 13.91 -19.04 10.74
CA LEU A 406 13.89 -19.73 9.46
C LEU A 406 15.24 -19.77 8.75
N THR A 407 16.20 -18.94 9.14
CA THR A 407 17.46 -18.81 8.43
C THR A 407 18.66 -19.03 9.36
N PRO A 408 19.82 -19.41 8.82
CA PRO A 408 21.06 -19.47 9.60
C PRO A 408 21.73 -18.10 9.76
N TYR A 409 21.11 -17.00 9.32
CA TYR A 409 21.71 -15.68 9.41
C TYR A 409 21.86 -15.21 10.86
N GLU A 410 22.98 -14.58 11.16
CA GLU A 410 23.08 -13.69 12.30
C GLU A 410 22.18 -12.48 12.03
N VAL A 411 21.17 -12.29 12.88
CA VAL A 411 20.18 -11.21 12.73
C VAL A 411 20.46 -10.10 13.73
N VAL A 412 20.91 -8.97 13.23
CA VAL A 412 21.14 -7.74 13.99
C VAL A 412 19.90 -6.86 13.87
N LEU A 413 19.17 -6.71 14.97
CA LEU A 413 18.01 -5.82 15.07
C LEU A 413 18.42 -4.57 15.84
N GLU A 414 18.35 -3.42 15.21
CA GLU A 414 18.33 -2.12 15.89
C GLU A 414 16.86 -1.74 16.10
N ASP A 415 16.44 -1.57 17.35
CA ASP A 415 15.04 -1.29 17.72
C ASP A 415 14.95 -0.08 18.64
N THR A 416 15.68 0.98 18.27
CA THR A 416 15.70 2.25 18.98
C THR A 416 15.71 3.41 17.99
N GLU A 417 15.81 4.65 18.46
CA GLU A 417 16.04 5.82 17.60
C GLU A 417 17.44 5.87 16.96
N ARG A 418 18.32 4.94 17.33
CA ARG A 418 19.64 4.80 16.70
C ARG A 418 19.48 4.19 15.32
N ARG A 419 20.54 4.27 14.53
CA ARG A 419 20.59 3.74 13.17
C ARG A 419 22.00 3.27 12.83
N PHE A 420 22.11 2.48 11.79
CA PHE A 420 23.40 2.16 11.19
C PHE A 420 23.91 3.38 10.41
N SER A 421 24.82 4.17 10.99
CA SER A 421 25.24 5.46 10.43
C SER A 421 26.76 5.62 10.30
N ARG A 422 27.55 4.69 10.84
CA ARG A 422 29.01 4.78 10.80
C ARG A 422 29.59 3.76 9.84
N PRO A 423 30.61 4.13 9.03
CA PRO A 423 31.29 3.21 8.13
C PRO A 423 31.70 1.91 8.83
N GLY A 424 31.39 0.78 8.18
CA GLY A 424 31.69 -0.55 8.71
C GLY A 424 30.81 -1.04 9.87
N GLN A 425 29.74 -0.32 10.23
CA GLN A 425 28.82 -0.73 11.30
C GLN A 425 27.97 -1.94 10.90
N ALA A 426 27.67 -2.09 9.61
CA ALA A 426 26.92 -3.22 9.07
C ALA A 426 27.73 -3.97 8.00
N PRO A 427 28.76 -4.74 8.40
CA PRO A 427 29.58 -5.49 7.47
C PRO A 427 28.90 -6.78 7.02
N GLY A 428 29.12 -7.18 5.76
CA GLY A 428 28.70 -8.46 5.21
C GLY A 428 27.19 -8.64 5.13
N VAL A 429 26.50 -7.63 4.63
CA VAL A 429 25.04 -7.63 4.49
C VAL A 429 24.59 -8.65 3.46
N ALA A 430 23.74 -9.59 3.84
CA ALA A 430 22.95 -10.44 2.96
C ALA A 430 21.52 -9.88 2.79
N VAL A 431 20.94 -9.42 3.89
CA VAL A 431 19.59 -8.84 3.92
C VAL A 431 19.61 -7.54 4.73
N TYR A 432 19.01 -6.49 4.20
CA TYR A 432 18.75 -5.26 4.93
C TYR A 432 17.33 -4.77 4.72
N VAL A 433 16.62 -4.43 5.78
CA VAL A 433 15.38 -3.65 5.71
C VAL A 433 15.31 -2.72 6.91
N GLY A 434 14.96 -1.48 6.64
CA GLY A 434 14.81 -0.52 7.73
C GLY A 434 14.28 0.82 7.26
N TRP A 435 14.19 1.75 8.22
CA TRP A 435 13.87 3.14 7.97
C TRP A 435 14.55 4.05 8.99
N TYR A 436 15.10 5.17 8.52
CA TYR A 436 15.74 6.12 9.44
C TYR A 436 15.61 7.58 8.98
N ARG A 437 16.01 7.91 7.77
CA ARG A 437 15.99 9.28 7.23
C ARG A 437 15.51 9.31 5.79
N LEU A 438 14.74 10.32 5.49
CA LEU A 438 14.32 10.62 4.13
C LEU A 438 15.51 11.10 3.30
N ARG A 439 15.77 10.45 2.17
CA ARG A 439 16.81 10.80 1.21
C ARG A 439 18.16 11.09 1.87
N SER A 440 18.62 10.17 2.68
CA SER A 440 19.91 10.29 3.38
C SER A 440 20.51 8.91 3.56
N TYR A 441 21.22 8.45 2.53
CA TYR A 441 21.98 7.20 2.64
C TYR A 441 23.14 7.39 3.62
N GLU A 442 23.32 6.41 4.48
CA GLU A 442 24.45 6.36 5.42
C GLU A 442 25.41 5.26 4.96
N ASP A 443 26.70 5.59 4.82
CA ASP A 443 27.74 4.64 4.38
C ASP A 443 28.14 3.68 5.49
N ALA A 444 27.15 2.94 6.00
CA ALA A 444 27.35 1.97 7.09
C ALA A 444 27.52 0.53 6.60
N PHE A 445 27.13 0.26 5.35
CA PHE A 445 26.90 -1.08 4.84
C PHE A 445 28.03 -1.57 3.94
N THR A 446 28.39 -2.85 4.09
CA THR A 446 29.17 -3.58 3.09
C THR A 446 28.32 -4.75 2.60
N PHE A 447 27.80 -4.63 1.38
CA PHE A 447 26.92 -5.63 0.79
C PHE A 447 27.70 -6.84 0.26
N ASN A 448 27.25 -8.03 0.59
CA ASN A 448 27.76 -9.24 -0.02
C ASN A 448 27.12 -9.46 -1.40
N PRO A 449 27.80 -10.17 -2.34
CA PRO A 449 27.19 -10.55 -3.60
C PRO A 449 25.87 -11.27 -3.40
N GLY A 450 24.83 -10.78 -4.04
CA GLY A 450 23.46 -11.29 -3.87
C GLY A 450 22.62 -10.54 -2.83
N ALA A 451 23.17 -9.57 -2.11
CA ALA A 451 22.43 -8.83 -1.07
C ALA A 451 21.12 -8.25 -1.55
N ILE A 452 20.07 -8.42 -0.76
CA ILE A 452 18.73 -7.88 -1.00
C ILE A 452 18.37 -6.94 0.14
N GLY A 453 17.88 -5.75 -0.20
CA GLY A 453 17.42 -4.84 0.86
C GLY A 453 16.75 -3.60 0.33
N TYR A 454 16.03 -2.91 1.21
CA TYR A 454 15.41 -1.64 0.90
C TYR A 454 15.20 -0.77 2.14
N HIS A 455 15.11 0.51 1.88
CA HIS A 455 14.85 1.52 2.89
C HIS A 455 13.43 2.07 2.73
N ILE A 456 12.65 2.04 3.81
CA ILE A 456 11.26 2.50 3.81
C ILE A 456 11.24 4.01 4.03
N ALA A 457 11.36 4.77 2.95
CA ALA A 457 11.22 6.21 2.95
C ALA A 457 10.81 6.72 1.56
N SER A 458 10.21 7.89 1.52
CA SER A 458 9.76 8.51 0.27
C SER A 458 10.94 8.97 -0.58
N ALA A 459 10.75 8.93 -1.90
CA ALA A 459 11.68 9.52 -2.86
C ALA A 459 13.13 8.95 -2.81
N GLU A 460 13.29 7.68 -2.46
CA GLU A 460 14.60 7.01 -2.38
C GLU A 460 15.15 6.57 -3.73
N ALA A 461 14.35 6.72 -4.80
CA ALA A 461 14.71 6.43 -6.18
C ALA A 461 14.34 7.60 -7.11
N VAL A 462 14.59 8.84 -6.71
CA VAL A 462 14.27 10.03 -7.53
C VAL A 462 15.16 10.10 -8.75
N SER A 463 16.43 9.76 -8.62
CA SER A 463 17.36 9.57 -9.73
C SER A 463 18.30 8.41 -9.44
N ILE A 464 18.75 7.75 -10.50
CA ILE A 464 19.77 6.69 -10.40
C ILE A 464 21.08 7.17 -11.06
N HIS A 465 21.01 8.17 -11.94
CA HIS A 465 22.15 8.64 -12.71
C HIS A 465 22.70 10.00 -12.22
N ASP A 466 21.98 10.69 -11.34
CA ASP A 466 22.49 11.92 -10.73
C ASP A 466 23.57 11.57 -9.69
N PRO A 467 24.83 11.99 -9.87
CA PRO A 467 25.90 11.69 -8.91
C PRO A 467 25.63 12.26 -7.52
N ASP A 468 24.89 13.36 -7.43
CA ASP A 468 24.59 14.06 -6.18
C ASP A 468 23.29 13.54 -5.49
N GLU A 469 22.62 12.52 -6.06
CA GLU A 469 21.41 11.95 -5.47
C GLU A 469 21.71 11.28 -4.12
N PRO A 470 21.14 11.80 -3.01
CA PRO A 470 21.43 11.28 -1.66
C PRO A 470 20.57 10.09 -1.25
N GLY A 471 19.58 9.68 -2.09
CA GLY A 471 18.62 8.63 -1.79
C GLY A 471 19.24 7.24 -1.68
N TRP A 472 18.50 6.34 -1.02
CA TRP A 472 18.93 4.98 -0.76
C TRP A 472 19.26 4.18 -2.03
N CYS A 473 18.35 4.15 -3.02
CA CYS A 473 18.48 3.22 -4.14
C CYS A 473 19.76 3.46 -4.95
N LYS A 474 20.04 4.72 -5.34
CA LYS A 474 21.26 5.07 -6.08
C LYS A 474 22.51 4.67 -5.31
N ASN A 475 22.58 5.03 -4.05
CA ASN A 475 23.78 4.79 -3.23
C ASN A 475 23.97 3.31 -2.87
N ALA A 476 22.87 2.60 -2.54
CA ALA A 476 22.96 1.16 -2.29
C ALA A 476 23.43 0.37 -3.52
N LEU A 477 22.94 0.74 -4.73
CA LEU A 477 23.40 0.18 -6.00
C LEU A 477 24.89 0.47 -6.26
N GLU A 478 25.32 1.69 -5.96
CA GLU A 478 26.73 2.09 -6.07
C GLU A 478 27.64 1.28 -5.13
N HIS A 479 27.15 0.95 -3.93
CA HIS A 479 27.87 0.14 -2.94
C HIS A 479 27.67 -1.38 -3.12
N GLY A 480 27.03 -1.81 -4.22
CA GLY A 480 27.00 -3.22 -4.64
C GLY A 480 25.84 -4.06 -4.13
N ILE A 481 24.75 -3.47 -3.68
CA ILE A 481 23.50 -4.23 -3.44
C ILE A 481 23.03 -4.87 -4.76
N THR A 482 22.53 -6.11 -4.69
CA THR A 482 22.11 -6.85 -5.88
C THR A 482 20.65 -6.64 -6.23
N ALA A 483 19.79 -6.43 -5.23
CA ALA A 483 18.39 -6.11 -5.43
C ALA A 483 17.90 -5.11 -4.39
N THR A 484 17.18 -4.09 -4.86
CA THR A 484 16.54 -3.08 -3.99
C THR A 484 15.25 -2.59 -4.60
N LEU A 485 14.42 -1.94 -3.79
CA LEU A 485 13.23 -1.25 -4.24
C LEU A 485 13.10 0.10 -3.54
N GLY A 486 12.40 1.02 -4.19
CA GLY A 486 12.17 2.34 -3.64
C GLY A 486 11.10 3.08 -4.42
N SER A 487 10.95 4.36 -4.14
CA SER A 487 9.94 5.19 -4.79
C SER A 487 10.55 6.40 -5.49
N THR A 488 9.97 6.77 -6.62
CA THR A 488 10.39 7.93 -7.42
C THR A 488 9.81 9.26 -6.92
N GLY A 489 9.09 9.27 -5.84
CA GLY A 489 8.46 10.42 -5.19
C GLY A 489 7.80 10.01 -3.88
N GLU A 490 6.76 10.72 -3.41
CA GLU A 490 5.99 10.34 -2.22
C GLU A 490 4.99 9.18 -2.53
N PRO A 491 5.25 7.94 -2.10
CA PRO A 491 4.41 6.81 -2.46
C PRO A 491 3.29 6.56 -1.46
N LEU A 492 3.33 7.20 -0.30
CA LEU A 492 2.64 6.84 0.93
C LEU A 492 3.12 5.49 1.51
N LEU A 493 3.01 5.34 2.82
CA LEU A 493 3.62 4.21 3.52
C LEU A 493 3.08 2.84 3.08
N ASP A 494 1.77 2.77 2.81
CA ASP A 494 1.08 1.54 2.39
C ASP A 494 1.42 1.05 0.98
N ALA A 495 2.21 1.81 0.22
CA ALA A 495 2.73 1.37 -1.07
C ALA A 495 3.97 0.48 -0.95
N PHE A 496 4.69 0.55 0.16
CA PHE A 496 5.82 -0.34 0.39
C PHE A 496 5.35 -1.77 0.69
N PRO A 497 5.97 -2.78 0.10
CA PRO A 497 5.79 -4.15 0.55
C PRO A 497 6.08 -4.28 2.06
N LEU A 498 5.25 -5.04 2.77
CA LEU A 498 5.57 -5.38 4.16
C LEU A 498 6.83 -6.27 4.19
N PRO A 499 7.84 -5.92 5.02
CA PRO A 499 9.12 -6.63 5.04
C PRO A 499 9.02 -8.15 5.17
N GLY A 500 8.20 -8.61 6.07
CA GLY A 500 8.01 -10.04 6.31
C GLY A 500 7.29 -10.76 5.16
N GLU A 501 6.40 -10.08 4.44
CA GLU A 501 5.70 -10.66 3.28
C GLU A 501 6.64 -10.80 2.09
N PHE A 502 7.34 -9.73 1.73
CA PHE A 502 8.27 -9.72 0.60
C PHE A 502 9.41 -10.72 0.78
N LEU A 503 10.14 -10.63 1.90
CA LEU A 503 11.24 -11.56 2.19
C LEU A 503 10.73 -12.97 2.49
N GLY A 504 9.55 -13.10 3.11
CA GLY A 504 8.92 -14.40 3.35
C GLY A 504 8.66 -15.16 2.06
N LEU A 505 8.13 -14.51 1.02
CA LEU A 505 7.93 -15.12 -0.29
C LEU A 505 9.26 -15.55 -0.93
N LEU A 506 10.28 -14.71 -0.89
CA LEU A 506 11.61 -15.05 -1.39
C LEU A 506 12.22 -16.25 -0.66
N LEU A 507 12.11 -16.28 0.67
CA LEU A 507 12.63 -17.37 1.52
C LEU A 507 11.97 -18.71 1.23
N THR A 508 10.78 -18.75 0.63
CA THR A 508 10.17 -20.01 0.17
C THR A 508 11.00 -20.70 -0.91
N GLY A 509 11.83 -19.96 -1.63
CA GLY A 509 12.54 -20.42 -2.82
C GLY A 509 11.65 -20.74 -4.02
N ARG A 510 10.35 -20.45 -3.92
CA ARG A 510 9.35 -20.68 -4.99
C ARG A 510 9.18 -19.49 -5.91
N TYR A 511 9.28 -18.29 -5.35
CA TYR A 511 9.03 -17.04 -6.05
C TYR A 511 10.35 -16.32 -6.33
N PRO A 512 10.65 -16.00 -7.59
CA PRO A 512 11.76 -15.12 -7.92
C PRO A 512 11.43 -13.68 -7.50
N LEU A 513 12.45 -12.81 -7.53
CA LEU A 513 12.40 -11.44 -7.05
C LEU A 513 11.19 -10.66 -7.57
N VAL A 514 10.94 -10.71 -8.88
CA VAL A 514 9.83 -9.96 -9.49
C VAL A 514 8.46 -10.46 -9.06
N GLU A 515 8.28 -11.77 -8.92
CA GLU A 515 7.01 -12.33 -8.45
C GLU A 515 6.77 -11.97 -6.98
N ALA A 516 7.79 -12.11 -6.11
CA ALA A 516 7.69 -11.70 -4.72
C ALA A 516 7.32 -10.21 -4.59
N TYR A 517 7.91 -9.35 -5.42
CA TYR A 517 7.59 -7.92 -5.44
C TYR A 517 6.15 -7.65 -5.84
N TYR A 518 5.67 -8.20 -6.97
CA TYR A 518 4.30 -7.94 -7.42
C TYR A 518 3.24 -8.58 -6.53
N LEU A 519 3.52 -9.72 -5.92
CA LEU A 519 2.61 -10.33 -4.95
C LEU A 519 2.44 -9.50 -3.67
N THR A 520 3.39 -8.62 -3.35
CA THR A 520 3.39 -7.82 -2.11
C THR A 520 3.27 -6.31 -2.34
N THR A 521 3.36 -5.85 -3.58
CA THR A 521 3.15 -4.44 -3.94
C THR A 521 1.66 -4.18 -4.13
N ARG A 522 1.09 -3.23 -3.39
CA ARG A 522 -0.36 -2.97 -3.36
C ARG A 522 -0.89 -2.18 -4.55
N TYR A 523 -0.05 -1.34 -5.16
CA TYR A 523 -0.49 -0.36 -6.16
C TYR A 523 0.34 -0.41 -7.43
N LEU A 524 -0.34 -0.26 -8.57
CA LEU A 524 0.22 -0.01 -9.89
C LEU A 524 -0.14 1.41 -10.34
N SER A 525 0.44 1.86 -11.47
CA SER A 525 0.35 3.27 -11.88
C SER A 525 0.72 4.20 -10.73
N TRP A 526 1.81 3.86 -10.05
CA TRP A 526 2.29 4.56 -8.87
C TRP A 526 3.83 4.64 -8.86
N ARG A 527 4.41 5.13 -7.78
CA ARG A 527 5.80 5.58 -7.71
C ARG A 527 6.83 4.51 -7.36
N MET A 528 6.39 3.26 -7.10
CA MET A 528 7.30 2.18 -6.68
C MET A 528 8.07 1.60 -7.88
N VAL A 529 9.34 1.26 -7.66
CA VAL A 529 10.23 0.66 -8.65
C VAL A 529 11.09 -0.43 -8.00
N LEU A 530 11.34 -1.51 -8.77
CA LEU A 530 12.19 -2.64 -8.38
C LEU A 530 13.47 -2.65 -9.21
N PHE A 531 14.62 -2.67 -8.56
CA PHE A 531 15.94 -2.83 -9.18
C PHE A 531 16.47 -4.23 -8.91
N GLY A 532 16.91 -4.93 -9.94
CA GLY A 532 17.50 -6.26 -9.84
C GLY A 532 17.04 -7.19 -10.95
N ASP A 533 17.65 -8.35 -10.99
CA ASP A 533 17.31 -9.40 -11.94
C ASP A 533 15.94 -10.01 -11.58
N PRO A 534 14.94 -9.97 -12.49
CA PRO A 534 13.60 -10.49 -12.18
C PRO A 534 13.57 -11.97 -11.82
N LEU A 535 14.49 -12.78 -12.35
CA LEU A 535 14.58 -14.22 -12.07
C LEU A 535 15.37 -14.54 -10.81
N TYR A 536 15.94 -13.54 -10.14
CA TYR A 536 16.78 -13.75 -8.97
C TYR A 536 16.03 -14.49 -7.86
N ASN A 537 16.55 -15.65 -7.46
CA ASN A 537 15.99 -16.49 -6.41
C ASN A 537 17.11 -17.23 -5.65
N PRO A 538 17.74 -16.56 -4.66
CA PRO A 538 18.89 -17.16 -3.95
C PRO A 538 18.54 -18.40 -3.11
N TRP A 539 17.26 -18.64 -2.87
CA TRP A 539 16.76 -19.78 -2.10
C TRP A 539 16.10 -20.87 -2.96
N ARG A 540 16.18 -20.75 -4.30
CA ARG A 540 15.60 -21.74 -5.23
C ARG A 540 16.02 -23.16 -4.89
N GLY A 541 15.05 -24.08 -4.74
CA GLY A 541 15.29 -25.50 -4.43
C GLY A 541 15.92 -25.77 -3.06
N LYS A 542 16.27 -24.73 -2.33
CA LYS A 542 16.89 -24.80 -1.00
C LYS A 542 15.93 -24.37 0.10
N GLY A 543 14.72 -23.96 -0.24
CA GLY A 543 13.72 -23.33 0.61
C GLY A 543 13.98 -23.56 2.09
N VAL A 544 13.85 -22.58 2.95
CA VAL A 544 14.33 -22.64 4.34
C VAL A 544 13.72 -23.84 5.05
N ALA A 545 14.39 -25.00 4.93
CA ALA A 545 14.01 -26.20 5.69
C ALA A 545 14.40 -25.94 7.14
N GLY A 546 13.44 -26.04 8.04
CA GLY A 546 13.66 -25.81 9.46
C GLY A 546 14.90 -26.51 9.98
N GLY A 547 15.81 -25.73 10.55
CA GLY A 547 16.70 -26.20 11.60
C GLY A 547 17.96 -26.98 11.21
N GLN A 548 18.39 -27.06 9.93
CA GLN A 548 19.73 -27.58 9.63
C GLN A 548 20.59 -26.56 8.88
N ALA A 549 21.73 -26.25 9.50
CA ALA A 549 22.72 -25.33 9.00
C ALA A 549 23.10 -25.65 7.54
N TRP A 550 22.94 -24.68 6.64
CA TRP A 550 23.58 -24.69 5.35
C TRP A 550 25.10 -24.60 5.55
N LYS A 551 25.78 -25.71 5.32
CA LYS A 551 27.25 -25.73 5.28
C LYS A 551 27.65 -25.41 3.86
N GLY A 552 28.15 -24.20 3.62
CA GLY A 552 28.74 -23.80 2.35
C GLY A 552 29.85 -24.79 1.94
N GLY A 553 29.58 -25.51 0.85
CA GLY A 553 30.51 -26.41 0.20
C GLY A 553 29.85 -26.94 -1.06
N ALA A 554 30.46 -26.66 -2.21
CA ALA A 554 30.04 -27.20 -3.48
C ALA A 554 30.16 -28.71 -3.44
N SER A 555 29.08 -29.44 -3.16
CA SER A 555 28.97 -30.85 -3.49
C SER A 555 27.52 -31.33 -3.37
N ALA A 556 27.02 -31.89 -4.46
CA ALA A 556 25.86 -32.76 -4.62
C ALA A 556 24.51 -32.22 -4.12
N LEU A 557 23.60 -31.94 -5.05
CA LEU A 557 22.16 -31.79 -4.80
C LEU A 557 21.63 -33.00 -4.02
N PRO A 558 21.09 -32.85 -2.81
CA PRO A 558 20.34 -33.92 -2.18
C PRO A 558 18.99 -34.05 -2.89
N THR A 559 18.68 -35.23 -3.39
CA THR A 559 17.33 -35.63 -3.71
C THR A 559 16.43 -35.34 -2.52
N ALA A 560 15.31 -34.64 -2.75
CA ALA A 560 14.38 -34.23 -1.72
C ALA A 560 13.96 -35.40 -0.83
N PRO A 561 14.14 -35.33 0.49
CA PRO A 561 13.54 -36.30 1.40
C PRO A 561 12.06 -36.01 1.54
N SER A 562 11.24 -37.03 1.35
CA SER A 562 9.78 -36.99 1.34
C SER A 562 9.12 -36.77 2.72
N ASP A 563 9.87 -36.46 3.79
CA ASP A 563 9.33 -36.46 5.16
C ASP A 563 9.79 -35.26 6.04
N ARG A 564 10.03 -34.09 5.44
CA ARG A 564 10.27 -32.89 6.24
C ARG A 564 9.07 -31.97 6.18
N THR A 565 8.45 -31.70 7.33
CA THR A 565 7.48 -30.63 7.51
C THR A 565 8.11 -29.31 7.06
N PHE A 566 7.72 -28.86 5.88
CA PHE A 566 8.14 -27.58 5.32
C PHE A 566 7.47 -26.48 6.13
N THR A 567 8.27 -25.69 6.85
CA THR A 567 7.74 -24.50 7.55
C THR A 567 7.55 -23.38 6.53
N ASP A 568 6.31 -23.08 6.18
CA ASP A 568 5.97 -21.99 5.29
C ASP A 568 6.32 -20.64 5.97
N PRO A 569 7.21 -19.81 5.40
CA PRO A 569 7.56 -18.51 5.98
C PRO A 569 6.36 -17.60 6.20
N ILE A 570 5.36 -17.64 5.33
CA ILE A 570 4.13 -16.85 5.48
C ILE A 570 3.30 -17.38 6.66
N GLN A 571 3.21 -18.70 6.80
CA GLN A 571 2.56 -19.30 7.96
C GLN A 571 3.32 -18.96 9.24
N THR A 572 4.64 -19.04 9.23
CA THR A 572 5.49 -18.63 10.37
C THR A 572 5.27 -17.16 10.74
N MET A 573 5.17 -16.27 9.77
CA MET A 573 4.83 -14.85 10.03
C MET A 573 3.45 -14.69 10.67
N ARG A 574 2.46 -15.44 10.18
CA ARG A 574 1.11 -15.44 10.79
C ARG A 574 1.13 -15.94 12.23
N GLU A 575 1.87 -16.99 12.51
CA GLU A 575 2.03 -17.55 13.85
C GLU A 575 2.76 -16.58 14.80
N VAL A 576 3.83 -15.94 14.35
CA VAL A 576 4.55 -14.88 15.10
C VAL A 576 3.58 -13.75 15.44
N LYS A 577 2.82 -13.28 14.45
CA LYS A 577 1.82 -12.23 14.65
C LYS A 577 0.72 -12.65 15.64
N GLN A 578 0.16 -13.85 15.51
CA GLN A 578 -0.86 -14.37 16.43
C GLN A 578 -0.34 -14.48 17.86
N GLN A 579 0.88 -15.00 18.05
CA GLN A 579 1.50 -15.11 19.38
C GLN A 579 1.73 -13.75 20.02
N ARG A 580 2.17 -12.75 19.23
CA ARG A 580 2.32 -11.37 19.68
C ARG A 580 0.98 -10.79 20.11
N ASP A 581 -0.05 -10.89 19.25
CA ASP A 581 -1.37 -10.33 19.51
C ASP A 581 -2.01 -10.97 20.76
N ALA A 582 -1.82 -12.27 20.98
CA ALA A 582 -2.24 -12.96 22.19
C ALA A 582 -1.52 -12.46 23.45
N ARG A 583 -0.19 -12.19 23.36
CA ARG A 583 0.59 -11.61 24.47
C ARG A 583 0.14 -10.19 24.79
N MET A 584 -0.12 -9.36 23.77
CA MET A 584 -0.64 -8.01 23.97
C MET A 584 -2.00 -8.03 24.66
N ALA A 585 -2.93 -8.86 24.21
CA ALA A 585 -4.23 -9.01 24.86
C ALA A 585 -4.15 -9.54 26.32
N GLN A 586 -3.10 -10.28 26.65
CA GLN A 586 -2.82 -10.70 28.02
C GLN A 586 -2.29 -9.55 28.87
N LEU A 587 -1.40 -8.72 28.32
CA LEU A 587 -0.88 -7.50 28.97
C LEU A 587 -2.01 -6.51 29.25
N ASP A 588 -2.88 -6.25 28.28
CA ASP A 588 -4.02 -5.35 28.44
C ASP A 588 -4.92 -5.81 29.59
N ARG A 589 -5.23 -7.10 29.69
CA ARG A 589 -6.01 -7.67 30.81
C ARG A 589 -5.31 -7.50 32.15
N LEU A 590 -3.99 -7.67 32.20
CA LEU A 590 -3.21 -7.44 33.43
C LEU A 590 -3.21 -5.97 33.83
N MET A 591 -3.10 -5.06 32.87
CA MET A 591 -3.18 -3.60 33.12
C MET A 591 -4.56 -3.20 33.64
N GLU A 592 -5.65 -3.72 33.07
CA GLU A 592 -7.01 -3.50 33.57
C GLU A 592 -7.18 -4.02 35.01
N GLN A 593 -6.66 -5.20 35.32
CA GLN A 593 -6.69 -5.75 36.67
C GLN A 593 -5.91 -4.92 37.69
N LEU A 594 -4.76 -4.38 37.27
CA LEU A 594 -3.95 -3.47 38.09
C LEU A 594 -4.68 -2.15 38.35
N ASP A 595 -5.31 -1.60 37.31
CA ASP A 595 -6.09 -0.35 37.42
C ASP A 595 -7.31 -0.55 38.34
N GLN A 596 -8.02 -1.66 38.21
CA GLN A 596 -9.13 -2.01 39.12
C GLN A 596 -8.68 -2.14 40.59
N ARG A 597 -7.53 -2.82 40.83
CA ARG A 597 -6.97 -2.93 42.18
C ARG A 597 -6.49 -1.61 42.78
N SER A 598 -6.03 -0.70 41.92
CA SER A 598 -5.61 0.65 42.35
C SER A 598 -6.78 1.53 42.79
N ARG A 599 -7.98 1.23 42.31
CA ARG A 599 -9.23 1.95 42.64
C ARG A 599 -9.98 1.38 43.85
N GLU A 600 -9.61 0.19 44.34
CA GLU A 600 -10.17 -0.35 45.58
C GLU A 600 -9.64 0.42 46.79
N PRO A 601 -10.50 0.96 47.66
CA PRO A 601 -10.06 1.64 48.86
C PRO A 601 -9.31 0.65 49.75
N ARG A 602 -8.06 1.00 50.12
CA ARG A 602 -7.33 0.24 51.16
C ARG A 602 -8.18 0.18 52.41
N ARG A 603 -8.68 -0.99 52.76
CA ARG A 603 -9.35 -1.26 54.02
C ARG A 603 -8.36 -1.30 55.18
#